data_70c13a1c76655906aaf0efb34e85e177
#
_entry.id   70c13a1c76655906aaf0efb34e85e177
#
_cell.length_a   1.000
_cell.length_b   1.000
_cell.length_c   1.000
_cell.angle_alpha   90.00
_cell.angle_beta   90.00
_cell.angle_gamma   90.00
#
_symmetry.space_group_name_H-M   'P 1'
#
loop_
_entity.id
_entity.type
_entity.pdbx_description
1 polymer ?
#
loop_
_entity_poly.entity_id
_entity_poly.type
_entity_poly.pdbx_seq_one_letter_code
_entity_poly.pdbx_strand_id
1 'polypeptide(L)'
;FEFMDKEFRKTYDYLFDKTEKLFYRDDSYFNKTEANGKKVFWGRGNGWAIAGIANILKSLPANSEYRNYYESIFRSLAQSLIKLQDGKGAWHASLLDPDSYPAPETSCTALITYALIYGLNNGLLTQQEAYEPAIKAWNVLCEAIHENGKLGWVQPSGQDPKKVTKDMTATFGVGAFLLAATEM
;
A
#
# COMPACT_ATOMS: atom_id res chain seq x y z
N PHE A 1 4.54 -23.68 -1.23
CA PHE A 1 3.79 -22.59 -1.87
C PHE A 1 2.32 -22.91 -2.10
N GLU A 2 1.94 -24.15 -2.39
CA GLU A 2 0.56 -24.57 -2.69
C GLU A 2 -0.47 -24.11 -1.64
N PHE A 3 -0.18 -24.32 -0.34
CA PHE A 3 -1.06 -23.87 0.75
C PHE A 3 -1.23 -22.34 0.76
N MET A 4 -0.14 -21.61 0.62
CA MET A 4 -0.14 -20.13 0.55
C MET A 4 -0.99 -19.66 -0.63
N ASP A 5 -0.78 -20.22 -1.84
CA ASP A 5 -1.52 -19.87 -3.04
C ASP A 5 -3.02 -20.12 -2.88
N LYS A 6 -3.38 -21.29 -2.34
CA LYS A 6 -4.78 -21.65 -2.07
C LYS A 6 -5.47 -20.66 -1.15
N GLU A 7 -4.83 -20.28 -0.04
CA GLU A 7 -5.44 -19.35 0.92
C GLU A 7 -5.44 -17.91 0.40
N PHE A 8 -4.39 -17.50 -0.34
CA PHE A 8 -4.37 -16.19 -0.99
C PHE A 8 -5.49 -16.06 -2.02
N ARG A 9 -5.72 -17.06 -2.88
CA ARG A 9 -6.81 -17.03 -3.89
C ARG A 9 -8.17 -16.88 -3.25
N LYS A 10 -8.45 -17.61 -2.16
CA LYS A 10 -9.70 -17.44 -1.41
C LYS A 10 -9.87 -16.01 -0.88
N THR A 11 -8.81 -15.45 -0.32
CA THR A 11 -8.81 -14.06 0.20
C THR A 11 -9.02 -13.07 -0.94
N TYR A 12 -8.31 -13.24 -2.07
CA TYR A 12 -8.46 -12.41 -3.24
C TYR A 12 -9.88 -12.46 -3.82
N ASP A 13 -10.43 -13.65 -4.00
CA ASP A 13 -11.78 -13.81 -4.56
C ASP A 13 -12.86 -13.22 -3.65
N TYR A 14 -12.64 -13.22 -2.35
CA TYR A 14 -13.59 -12.74 -1.35
C TYR A 14 -13.46 -11.23 -1.08
N LEU A 15 -12.24 -10.69 -0.94
CA LEU A 15 -12.00 -9.32 -0.46
C LEU A 15 -11.56 -8.34 -1.56
N PHE A 16 -11.19 -8.80 -2.75
CA PHE A 16 -10.73 -7.89 -3.79
C PHE A 16 -11.90 -7.31 -4.60
N ASP A 17 -12.09 -6.00 -4.50
CA ASP A 17 -13.05 -5.29 -5.34
C ASP A 17 -12.55 -5.19 -6.78
N LYS A 18 -13.25 -5.83 -7.70
CA LYS A 18 -12.85 -5.91 -9.12
C LYS A 18 -13.01 -4.58 -9.86
N THR A 19 -13.82 -3.65 -9.34
CA THR A 19 -14.05 -2.33 -9.94
C THR A 19 -12.97 -1.35 -9.52
N GLU A 20 -12.75 -1.22 -8.21
CA GLU A 20 -11.74 -0.30 -7.65
C GLU A 20 -10.32 -0.89 -7.72
N LYS A 21 -10.22 -2.22 -7.86
CA LYS A 21 -8.96 -3.00 -7.82
C LYS A 21 -8.18 -2.76 -6.53
N LEU A 22 -8.92 -2.77 -5.42
CA LEU A 22 -8.44 -2.59 -4.06
C LEU A 22 -9.00 -3.69 -3.16
N PHE A 23 -8.32 -3.95 -2.05
CA PHE A 23 -8.79 -4.91 -1.06
C PHE A 23 -9.61 -4.23 0.03
N TYR A 24 -10.78 -4.78 0.33
CA TYR A 24 -11.45 -4.52 1.60
C TYR A 24 -10.63 -5.09 2.75
N ARG A 25 -10.74 -4.48 3.92
CA ARG A 25 -10.11 -5.03 5.12
C ARG A 25 -10.70 -6.39 5.51
N ASP A 26 -12.03 -6.48 5.50
CA ASP A 26 -12.85 -7.67 5.72
C ASP A 26 -14.27 -7.42 5.18
N ASP A 27 -15.15 -8.42 5.27
CA ASP A 27 -16.52 -8.39 4.75
C ASP A 27 -17.44 -7.37 5.45
N SER A 28 -17.11 -6.96 6.67
CA SER A 28 -17.89 -5.93 7.37
C SER A 28 -17.83 -4.55 6.69
N TYR A 29 -16.90 -4.38 5.72
CA TYR A 29 -16.73 -3.14 4.94
C TYR A 29 -17.43 -3.15 3.58
N PHE A 30 -18.00 -4.26 3.12
CA PHE A 30 -18.63 -4.35 1.79
C PHE A 30 -19.75 -3.34 1.55
N ASN A 31 -20.49 -3.00 2.61
CA ASN A 31 -21.62 -2.07 2.54
C ASN A 31 -21.36 -0.75 3.29
N LYS A 32 -20.11 -0.49 3.71
CA LYS A 32 -19.75 0.77 4.35
C LYS A 32 -19.29 1.78 3.32
N THR A 33 -19.62 3.03 3.58
CA THR A 33 -19.18 4.18 2.77
C THR A 33 -18.52 5.23 3.65
N GLU A 34 -17.62 5.98 3.05
CA GLU A 34 -17.03 7.18 3.61
C GLU A 34 -18.00 8.37 3.56
N ALA A 35 -17.59 9.50 4.13
CA ALA A 35 -18.40 10.73 4.16
C ALA A 35 -18.76 11.23 2.76
N ASN A 36 -17.90 11.00 1.77
CA ASN A 36 -18.13 11.35 0.36
C ASN A 36 -19.00 10.32 -0.40
N GLY A 37 -19.53 9.29 0.28
CA GLY A 37 -20.36 8.23 -0.30
C GLY A 37 -19.60 7.13 -1.04
N LYS A 38 -18.25 7.20 -1.13
CA LYS A 38 -17.43 6.16 -1.75
C LYS A 38 -17.19 5.01 -0.78
N LYS A 39 -16.80 3.84 -1.33
CA LYS A 39 -16.44 2.64 -0.56
C LYS A 39 -15.24 2.91 0.35
N VAL A 40 -15.19 2.21 1.48
CA VAL A 40 -14.09 2.33 2.44
C VAL A 40 -12.95 1.38 2.06
N PHE A 41 -11.82 1.94 1.63
CA PHE A 41 -10.58 1.17 1.41
C PHE A 41 -9.45 1.76 2.26
N TRP A 42 -9.09 1.02 3.29
CA TRP A 42 -8.05 1.44 4.21
C TRP A 42 -6.67 1.42 3.54
N GLY A 43 -5.98 2.59 3.57
CA GLY A 43 -4.71 2.77 2.90
C GLY A 43 -3.64 1.79 3.38
N ARG A 44 -3.43 1.68 4.69
CA ARG A 44 -2.45 0.72 5.25
C ARG A 44 -2.81 -0.74 4.97
N GLY A 45 -4.10 -1.09 4.94
CA GLY A 45 -4.53 -2.44 4.57
C GLY A 45 -4.09 -2.79 3.15
N ASN A 46 -4.31 -1.89 2.20
CA ASN A 46 -3.88 -2.07 0.81
C ASN A 46 -2.34 -1.99 0.67
N GLY A 47 -1.68 -1.15 1.47
CA GLY A 47 -0.22 -1.14 1.58
C GLY A 47 0.34 -2.50 2.01
N TRP A 48 -0.23 -3.14 3.02
CA TRP A 48 0.16 -4.50 3.43
C TRP A 48 -0.11 -5.53 2.34
N ALA A 49 -1.25 -5.41 1.64
CA ALA A 49 -1.58 -6.33 0.55
C ALA A 49 -0.55 -6.27 -0.58
N ILE A 50 -0.21 -5.08 -1.08
CA ILE A 50 0.76 -4.97 -2.19
C ILE A 50 2.18 -5.33 -1.75
N ALA A 51 2.62 -4.92 -0.55
CA ALA A 51 3.92 -5.31 0.00
C ALA A 51 4.01 -6.83 0.24
N GLY A 52 2.92 -7.45 0.70
CA GLY A 52 2.82 -8.91 0.84
C GLY A 52 2.96 -9.63 -0.50
N ILE A 53 2.30 -9.14 -1.56
CA ILE A 53 2.45 -9.71 -2.91
C ILE A 53 3.88 -9.55 -3.43
N ALA A 54 4.53 -8.40 -3.20
CA ALA A 54 5.93 -8.18 -3.54
C ALA A 54 6.84 -9.23 -2.85
N ASN A 55 6.62 -9.48 -1.56
CA ASN A 55 7.37 -10.49 -0.80
C ASN A 55 7.10 -11.93 -1.28
N ILE A 56 5.88 -12.25 -1.69
CA ILE A 56 5.56 -13.52 -2.34
C ILE A 56 6.39 -13.65 -3.63
N LEU A 57 6.35 -12.65 -4.50
CA LEU A 57 7.10 -12.64 -5.76
C LEU A 57 8.61 -12.72 -5.55
N LYS A 58 9.15 -12.08 -4.51
CA LYS A 58 10.54 -12.16 -4.11
C LYS A 58 10.96 -13.58 -3.69
N SER A 59 10.03 -14.33 -3.09
CA SER A 59 10.28 -15.68 -2.58
C SER A 59 9.99 -16.80 -3.59
N LEU A 60 9.15 -16.53 -4.61
CA LEU A 60 8.80 -17.50 -5.64
C LEU A 60 9.97 -17.75 -6.61
N PRO A 61 10.29 -19.02 -6.95
CA PRO A 61 11.22 -19.31 -8.04
C PRO A 61 10.80 -18.63 -9.35
N ALA A 62 11.77 -18.24 -10.17
CA ALA A 62 11.49 -17.52 -11.43
C ALA A 62 10.59 -18.32 -12.39
N ASN A 63 10.69 -19.65 -12.38
CA ASN A 63 9.90 -20.57 -13.20
C ASN A 63 8.65 -21.12 -12.48
N SER A 64 8.23 -20.52 -11.37
CA SER A 64 7.05 -20.96 -10.62
C SER A 64 5.79 -20.77 -11.44
N GLU A 65 4.93 -21.78 -11.49
CA GLU A 65 3.61 -21.73 -12.11
C GLU A 65 2.68 -20.67 -11.50
N TYR A 66 2.92 -20.29 -10.25
CA TYR A 66 2.13 -19.28 -9.53
C TYR A 66 2.51 -17.84 -9.91
N ARG A 67 3.72 -17.61 -10.45
CA ARG A 67 4.29 -16.27 -10.63
C ARG A 67 3.40 -15.33 -11.45
N ASN A 68 2.94 -15.76 -12.60
CA ASN A 68 2.12 -14.94 -13.51
C ASN A 68 0.84 -14.44 -12.84
N TYR A 69 0.23 -15.26 -11.98
CA TYR A 69 -0.97 -14.88 -11.23
C TYR A 69 -0.67 -13.72 -10.26
N TYR A 70 0.38 -13.84 -9.44
CA TYR A 70 0.75 -12.79 -8.49
C TYR A 70 1.23 -11.51 -9.20
N GLU A 71 1.97 -11.62 -10.29
CA GLU A 71 2.39 -10.46 -11.09
C GLU A 71 1.19 -9.70 -11.66
N SER A 72 0.15 -10.39 -12.14
CA SER A 72 -1.05 -9.75 -12.67
C SER A 72 -1.80 -8.96 -11.60
N ILE A 73 -1.94 -9.52 -10.39
CA ILE A 73 -2.59 -8.84 -9.26
C ILE A 73 -1.73 -7.67 -8.78
N PHE A 74 -0.41 -7.85 -8.65
CA PHE A 74 0.53 -6.81 -8.29
C PHE A 74 0.39 -5.59 -9.21
N ARG A 75 0.46 -5.79 -10.54
CA ARG A 75 0.31 -4.72 -11.53
C ARG A 75 -1.04 -4.02 -11.42
N SER A 76 -2.12 -4.78 -11.29
CA SER A 76 -3.48 -4.24 -11.18
C SER A 76 -3.64 -3.37 -9.93
N LEU A 77 -3.16 -3.84 -8.78
CA LEU A 77 -3.22 -3.10 -7.51
C LEU A 77 -2.30 -1.87 -7.54
N ALA A 78 -1.06 -2.02 -8.05
CA ALA A 78 -0.11 -0.91 -8.18
C ALA A 78 -0.69 0.23 -9.02
N GLN A 79 -1.27 -0.08 -10.19
CA GLN A 79 -1.88 0.92 -11.06
C GLN A 79 -3.06 1.65 -10.41
N SER A 80 -3.87 0.96 -9.59
CA SER A 80 -4.93 1.61 -8.83
C SER A 80 -4.36 2.53 -7.74
N LEU A 81 -3.37 2.05 -6.99
CA LEU A 81 -2.73 2.84 -5.93
C LEU A 81 -2.03 4.09 -6.50
N ILE A 82 -1.32 3.98 -7.62
CA ILE A 82 -0.67 5.14 -8.26
C ILE A 82 -1.69 6.24 -8.59
N LYS A 83 -2.88 5.89 -9.07
CA LYS A 83 -3.94 6.87 -9.38
C LYS A 83 -4.50 7.58 -8.15
N LEU A 84 -4.34 6.99 -6.98
CA LEU A 84 -4.86 7.49 -5.70
C LEU A 84 -3.79 8.23 -4.88
N GLN A 85 -2.58 8.39 -5.41
CA GLN A 85 -1.55 9.21 -4.82
C GLN A 85 -1.93 10.69 -4.93
N ASP A 86 -1.73 11.46 -3.86
CA ASP A 86 -1.98 12.90 -3.91
C ASP A 86 -0.88 13.66 -4.69
N GLY A 87 -1.11 14.94 -4.94
CA GLY A 87 -0.16 15.77 -5.70
C GLY A 87 1.21 15.95 -5.02
N LYS A 88 1.31 15.67 -3.71
CA LYS A 88 2.56 15.74 -2.94
C LYS A 88 3.32 14.42 -2.90
N GLY A 89 2.65 13.31 -3.21
CA GLY A 89 3.25 11.98 -3.23
C GLY A 89 2.80 11.08 -2.09
N ALA A 90 1.83 11.48 -1.27
CA ALA A 90 1.32 10.68 -0.16
C ALA A 90 0.12 9.83 -0.54
N TRP A 91 -0.12 8.79 0.25
CA TRP A 91 -1.41 8.13 0.39
C TRP A 91 -2.00 8.41 1.77
N HIS A 92 -3.32 8.42 1.83
CA HIS A 92 -4.10 8.79 3.00
C HIS A 92 -4.68 7.56 3.72
N ALA A 93 -5.16 7.75 4.95
CA ALA A 93 -5.74 6.64 5.72
C ALA A 93 -6.92 5.99 5.01
N SER A 94 -7.79 6.77 4.34
CA SER A 94 -8.78 6.25 3.39
C SER A 94 -8.38 6.62 1.96
N LEU A 95 -8.28 5.60 1.09
CA LEU A 95 -7.80 5.77 -0.28
C LEU A 95 -8.81 6.52 -1.18
N LEU A 96 -10.11 6.40 -0.94
CA LEU A 96 -11.13 7.03 -1.77
C LEU A 96 -11.74 8.30 -1.15
N ASP A 97 -11.33 8.67 0.08
CA ASP A 97 -11.79 9.89 0.74
C ASP A 97 -10.64 10.66 1.39
N PRO A 98 -9.66 11.13 0.60
CA PRO A 98 -8.52 11.89 1.14
C PRO A 98 -8.96 13.19 1.81
N ASP A 99 -10.08 13.80 1.41
CA ASP A 99 -10.56 15.05 1.98
C ASP A 99 -10.98 14.91 3.46
N SER A 100 -11.55 13.77 3.84
CA SER A 100 -11.85 13.45 5.24
C SER A 100 -10.60 13.08 6.04
N TYR A 101 -9.52 12.68 5.38
CA TYR A 101 -8.25 12.24 5.97
C TYR A 101 -7.05 12.96 5.32
N PRO A 102 -6.95 14.30 5.41
CA PRO A 102 -6.05 15.10 4.57
C PRO A 102 -4.56 14.97 4.90
N ALA A 103 -4.22 14.38 6.06
CA ALA A 103 -2.83 14.16 6.43
C ALA A 103 -2.24 12.94 5.71
N PRO A 104 -0.93 12.96 5.35
CA PRO A 104 -0.25 11.78 4.83
C PRO A 104 -0.28 10.66 5.87
N GLU A 105 -0.58 9.42 5.46
CA GLU A 105 -0.43 8.26 6.34
C GLU A 105 0.87 7.53 5.97
N THR A 106 1.91 7.71 6.79
CA THR A 106 3.27 7.31 6.41
C THR A 106 3.49 5.82 6.39
N SER A 107 2.78 5.02 7.18
CA SER A 107 2.90 3.55 7.10
C SER A 107 2.31 3.01 5.79
N CYS A 108 1.19 3.56 5.35
CA CYS A 108 0.60 3.26 4.04
C CYS A 108 1.56 3.67 2.92
N THR A 109 2.01 4.94 2.96
CA THR A 109 2.92 5.51 1.97
C THR A 109 4.19 4.67 1.86
N ALA A 110 4.80 4.27 2.98
CA ALA A 110 6.01 3.46 2.98
C ALA A 110 5.83 2.07 2.37
N LEU A 111 4.75 1.37 2.71
CA LEU A 111 4.46 0.04 2.16
C LEU A 111 4.22 0.07 0.66
N ILE A 112 3.49 1.10 0.18
CA ILE A 112 3.26 1.28 -1.25
C ILE A 112 4.55 1.67 -1.95
N THR A 113 5.35 2.59 -1.38
CA THR A 113 6.66 2.99 -1.92
C THR A 113 7.57 1.78 -2.09
N TYR A 114 7.69 0.92 -1.04
CA TYR A 114 8.43 -0.34 -1.14
C TYR A 114 8.00 -1.17 -2.35
N ALA A 115 6.69 -1.37 -2.50
CA ALA A 115 6.18 -2.21 -3.57
C ALA A 115 6.42 -1.59 -4.96
N LEU A 116 6.27 -0.27 -5.12
CA LEU A 116 6.52 0.39 -6.39
C LEU A 116 7.99 0.30 -6.80
N ILE A 117 8.92 0.52 -5.87
CA ILE A 117 10.36 0.43 -6.14
C ILE A 117 10.75 -1.03 -6.43
N TYR A 118 10.25 -1.98 -5.63
CA TYR A 118 10.41 -3.41 -5.93
C TYR A 118 9.91 -3.75 -7.35
N GLY A 119 8.75 -3.22 -7.73
CA GLY A 119 8.18 -3.43 -9.07
C GLY A 119 9.06 -2.87 -10.19
N LEU A 120 9.66 -1.69 -9.99
CA LEU A 120 10.62 -1.09 -10.91
C LEU A 120 11.90 -1.93 -11.03
N ASN A 121 12.50 -2.29 -9.89
CA ASN A 121 13.76 -3.05 -9.82
C ASN A 121 13.65 -4.44 -10.46
N ASN A 122 12.44 -5.02 -10.49
CA ASN A 122 12.18 -6.36 -11.02
C ASN A 122 11.43 -6.37 -12.37
N GLY A 123 11.27 -5.22 -13.03
CA GLY A 123 10.60 -5.12 -14.35
C GLY A 123 9.10 -5.44 -14.33
N LEU A 124 8.47 -5.38 -13.15
CA LEU A 124 7.01 -5.55 -13.00
C LEU A 124 6.24 -4.28 -13.35
N LEU A 125 6.87 -3.12 -13.15
CA LEU A 125 6.37 -1.79 -13.49
C LEU A 125 7.38 -1.09 -14.39
N THR A 126 6.89 -0.24 -15.28
CA THR A 126 7.74 0.57 -16.14
C THR A 126 8.19 1.85 -15.42
N GLN A 127 9.33 2.40 -15.84
CA GLN A 127 9.82 3.69 -15.34
C GLN A 127 8.79 4.81 -15.55
N GLN A 128 8.11 4.81 -16.67
CA GLN A 128 7.09 5.80 -16.98
C GLN A 128 5.89 5.76 -16.03
N GLU A 129 5.49 4.56 -15.58
CA GLU A 129 4.33 4.39 -14.69
C GLU A 129 4.65 4.74 -13.24
N ALA A 130 5.78 4.28 -12.72
CA ALA A 130 5.98 4.17 -11.27
C ALA A 130 7.16 4.97 -10.72
N TYR A 131 8.11 5.43 -11.54
CA TYR A 131 9.30 6.11 -11.03
C TYR A 131 8.96 7.42 -10.31
N GLU A 132 8.25 8.32 -10.99
CA GLU A 132 7.89 9.62 -10.39
C GLU A 132 7.00 9.45 -9.15
N PRO A 133 5.93 8.61 -9.14
CA PRO A 133 5.17 8.30 -7.93
C PRO A 133 6.03 7.75 -6.78
N ALA A 134 6.95 6.83 -7.05
CA ALA A 134 7.81 6.25 -6.03
C ALA A 134 8.76 7.30 -5.41
N ILE A 135 9.38 8.15 -6.22
CA ILE A 135 10.30 9.20 -5.74
C ILE A 135 9.55 10.27 -4.95
N LYS A 136 8.37 10.71 -5.42
CA LYS A 136 7.54 11.66 -4.66
C LYS A 136 7.17 11.09 -3.28
N ALA A 137 6.76 9.83 -3.23
CA ALA A 137 6.42 9.17 -1.98
C ALA A 137 7.63 9.06 -1.04
N TRP A 138 8.79 8.72 -1.56
CA TRP A 138 10.02 8.66 -0.78
C TRP A 138 10.38 10.02 -0.15
N ASN A 139 10.22 11.10 -0.90
CA ASN A 139 10.44 12.46 -0.38
C ASN A 139 9.48 12.79 0.77
N VAL A 140 8.19 12.47 0.63
CA VAL A 140 7.20 12.61 1.72
C VAL A 140 7.62 11.84 2.97
N LEU A 141 8.14 10.62 2.80
CA LEU A 141 8.60 9.79 3.92
C LEU A 141 9.82 10.41 4.62
N CYS A 142 10.77 10.95 3.87
CA CYS A 142 11.93 11.65 4.42
C CYS A 142 11.51 12.92 5.18
N GLU A 143 10.57 13.71 4.64
CA GLU A 143 10.03 14.91 5.29
C GLU A 143 9.21 14.60 6.55
N ALA A 144 8.69 13.38 6.67
CA ALA A 144 7.96 12.93 7.85
C ALA A 144 8.85 12.58 9.05
N ILE A 145 10.17 12.55 8.86
CA ILE A 145 11.14 12.30 9.93
C ILE A 145 11.33 13.59 10.73
N HIS A 146 11.11 13.50 12.03
CA HIS A 146 11.37 14.60 12.96
C HIS A 146 12.88 14.81 13.18
N GLU A 147 13.29 15.97 13.68
CA GLU A 147 14.70 16.27 14.01
C GLU A 147 15.35 15.25 14.95
N ASN A 148 14.56 14.63 15.82
CA ASN A 148 15.01 13.57 16.74
C ASN A 148 15.00 12.15 16.10
N GLY A 149 14.78 12.03 14.80
CA GLY A 149 14.76 10.77 14.05
C GLY A 149 13.45 9.97 14.14
N LYS A 150 12.42 10.48 14.82
CA LYS A 150 11.11 9.81 14.91
C LYS A 150 10.36 9.94 13.57
N LEU A 151 9.87 8.83 13.01
CA LEU A 151 8.94 8.87 11.89
C LEU A 151 7.54 9.27 12.40
N GLY A 152 7.02 10.38 11.89
CA GLY A 152 5.70 10.89 12.22
C GLY A 152 4.59 10.41 11.26
N TRP A 153 3.37 10.89 11.51
CA TRP A 153 2.18 10.66 10.68
C TRP A 153 1.78 9.18 10.52
N VAL A 154 2.17 8.31 11.44
CA VAL A 154 1.80 6.89 11.43
C VAL A 154 0.49 6.71 12.17
N GLN A 155 -0.56 6.25 11.49
CA GLN A 155 -1.79 5.87 12.17
C GLN A 155 -1.51 4.75 13.18
N PRO A 156 -1.85 4.89 14.46
CA PRO A 156 -1.71 3.82 15.46
C PRO A 156 -2.45 2.53 15.05
N SER A 157 -2.18 1.44 15.76
CA SER A 157 -2.89 0.17 15.53
C SER A 157 -4.40 0.38 15.53
N GLY A 158 -5.06 -0.18 14.54
CA GLY A 158 -6.49 0.01 14.31
C GLY A 158 -6.99 -0.91 13.22
N GLN A 159 -8.26 -0.77 12.88
CA GLN A 159 -8.93 -1.62 11.90
C GLN A 159 -9.66 -0.84 10.80
N ASP A 160 -9.64 0.47 10.86
CA ASP A 160 -10.31 1.38 9.92
C ASP A 160 -9.49 2.65 9.69
N PRO A 161 -9.78 3.44 8.65
CA PRO A 161 -9.16 4.74 8.44
C PRO A 161 -9.37 5.66 9.65
N LYS A 162 -8.30 6.33 10.10
CA LYS A 162 -8.36 7.36 11.16
C LYS A 162 -7.44 8.52 10.82
N LYS A 163 -7.82 9.70 11.28
CA LYS A 163 -6.99 10.90 11.14
C LYS A 163 -5.68 10.71 11.90
N VAL A 164 -4.60 11.17 11.29
CA VAL A 164 -3.26 11.12 11.88
C VAL A 164 -2.73 12.53 12.15
N THR A 165 -1.81 12.63 13.09
CA THR A 165 -1.08 13.87 13.42
C THR A 165 0.41 13.65 13.27
N LYS A 166 1.17 14.74 13.17
CA LYS A 166 2.62 14.72 13.01
C LYS A 166 3.32 13.89 14.09
N ASP A 167 2.80 13.90 15.31
CA ASP A 167 3.46 13.23 16.46
C ASP A 167 3.12 11.74 16.59
N MET A 168 2.13 11.25 15.85
CA MET A 168 1.76 9.84 15.87
C MET A 168 2.84 8.99 15.21
N THR A 169 3.30 7.95 15.92
CA THR A 169 4.29 6.98 15.44
C THR A 169 3.94 5.57 15.92
N ALA A 170 4.45 4.57 15.21
CA ALA A 170 4.34 3.17 15.60
C ALA A 170 5.48 2.37 14.97
N THR A 171 5.91 1.31 15.63
CA THR A 171 7.05 0.47 15.22
C THR A 171 6.90 -0.13 13.83
N PHE A 172 5.69 -0.56 13.47
CA PHE A 172 5.41 -1.10 12.12
C PHE A 172 5.55 -0.04 11.01
N GLY A 173 5.28 1.24 11.31
CA GLY A 173 5.50 2.35 10.38
C GLY A 173 6.99 2.55 10.10
N VAL A 174 7.81 2.50 11.15
CA VAL A 174 9.28 2.54 11.03
C VAL A 174 9.78 1.33 10.25
N GLY A 175 9.26 0.13 10.54
CA GLY A 175 9.59 -1.08 9.81
C GLY A 175 9.27 -0.97 8.31
N ALA A 176 8.10 -0.40 7.97
CA ALA A 176 7.70 -0.17 6.58
C ALA A 176 8.61 0.85 5.88
N PHE A 177 8.99 1.94 6.58
CA PHE A 177 9.96 2.92 6.07
C PHE A 177 11.31 2.28 5.76
N LEU A 178 11.85 1.49 6.70
CA LEU A 178 13.12 0.79 6.49
C LEU A 178 13.02 -0.23 5.35
N LEU A 179 11.89 -0.92 5.23
CA LEU A 179 11.64 -1.84 4.13
C LEU A 179 11.67 -1.11 2.77
N ALA A 180 11.04 0.06 2.67
CA ALA A 180 11.11 0.89 1.46
C ALA A 180 12.55 1.31 1.15
N ALA A 181 13.32 1.69 2.18
CA ALA A 181 14.73 2.07 2.01
C ALA A 181 15.61 0.94 1.48
N THR A 182 15.25 -0.34 1.69
CA THR A 182 16.04 -1.47 1.16
C THR A 182 15.95 -1.64 -0.35
N GLU A 183 14.96 -1.05 -1.00
CA GLU A 183 14.76 -1.14 -2.45
C GLU A 183 15.22 0.13 -3.19
N MET A 184 15.42 1.28 -2.45
CA MET A 184 15.94 2.54 -2.99
C MET A 184 17.39 2.39 -3.45
#